data_a8459f7f47b776814ebe6bd917bbc887
#
_entry.id   a8459f7f47b776814ebe6bd917bbc887
#
_cell.length_a   1.000
_cell.length_b   1.000
_cell.length_c   1.000
_cell.angle_alpha   90.00
_cell.angle_beta   90.00
_cell.angle_gamma   90.00
#
_symmetry.space_group_name_H-M   'P 1'
#
loop_
_entity.id
_entity.type
_entity.pdbx_description
1 polymer ?
#
loop_
_entity_poly.entity_id
_entity_poly.type
_entity_poly.pdbx_seq_one_letter_code
_entity_poly.pdbx_strand_id
1 'polypeptide(L)'
;MKKKLFYYLFAVLCTATLFTSCSDDDDNGKNGDDQTEVTDISGNYKGNLVVSIDGSAADPVSQVISIAKSGDQTSQVILSLKKFSFAGQLVGDIEVPCTVEEKDGVQSFSGQKDLKFTTEFGQLLGTLPTSVSGTVKDGKVSMKIGVTVAALGQTVDVAFEGDKMTGNESSEAKISDFVIDSEFVTEQPVIDDENGTIAFKVNDATTNDDLKALIPTFQVSDKATVSPVSGIAQDFSGGKSVEYIVMAEDGTT
;
A
#
# COMPACT_ATOMS: atom_id res chain seq x y z
N MET A 1 -26.82 0.36 29.26
CA MET A 1 -27.08 -0.30 27.97
C MET A 1 -25.91 -1.22 27.65
N LYS A 2 -26.17 -2.52 27.52
CA LYS A 2 -25.13 -3.55 27.46
C LYS A 2 -24.57 -3.63 26.04
N LYS A 3 -23.27 -3.34 25.87
CA LYS A 3 -22.55 -3.58 24.62
C LYS A 3 -22.36 -5.08 24.45
N LYS A 4 -22.96 -5.68 23.44
CA LYS A 4 -22.72 -7.07 23.07
C LYS A 4 -21.44 -7.14 22.27
N LEU A 5 -20.40 -7.71 22.88
CA LEU A 5 -19.14 -8.07 22.30
C LEU A 5 -19.34 -9.36 21.49
N PHE A 6 -19.25 -9.28 20.17
CA PHE A 6 -19.21 -10.47 19.31
C PHE A 6 -17.77 -10.92 19.16
N TYR A 7 -17.41 -11.98 19.88
CA TYR A 7 -16.19 -12.72 19.65
C TYR A 7 -16.43 -13.71 18.51
N TYR A 8 -15.78 -13.52 17.37
CA TYR A 8 -15.55 -14.59 16.43
C TYR A 8 -14.21 -15.24 16.75
N LEU A 9 -14.28 -16.35 17.47
CA LEU A 9 -13.18 -17.22 17.77
C LEU A 9 -12.88 -18.07 16.53
N PHE A 10 -11.84 -17.72 15.78
CA PHE A 10 -11.27 -18.61 14.79
C PHE A 10 -10.37 -19.61 15.54
N ALA A 11 -10.93 -20.75 15.90
CA ALA A 11 -10.19 -21.87 16.43
C ALA A 11 -9.47 -22.55 15.27
N VAL A 12 -8.18 -22.26 15.10
CA VAL A 12 -7.28 -23.12 14.31
C VAL A 12 -6.98 -24.35 15.19
N LEU A 13 -7.64 -25.44 14.88
CA LEU A 13 -7.43 -26.73 15.52
C LEU A 13 -6.15 -27.34 14.94
N CYS A 14 -5.01 -27.12 15.59
CA CYS A 14 -3.82 -27.92 15.38
C CYS A 14 -4.05 -29.30 16.01
N THR A 15 -4.56 -30.25 15.24
CA THR A 15 -4.49 -31.68 15.60
C THR A 15 -3.16 -32.23 15.12
N ALA A 16 -2.18 -32.26 16.03
CA ALA A 16 -0.99 -33.09 15.87
C ALA A 16 -1.39 -34.57 16.01
N THR A 17 -1.54 -35.25 14.90
CA THR A 17 -1.61 -36.71 14.92
C THR A 17 -0.20 -37.29 14.77
N LEU A 18 0.37 -37.73 15.88
CA LEU A 18 1.55 -38.59 15.90
C LEU A 18 1.14 -39.97 15.38
N PHE A 19 1.53 -40.28 14.16
CA PHE A 19 1.54 -41.67 13.70
C PHE A 19 2.95 -42.24 13.88
N THR A 20 3.15 -42.97 14.97
CA THR A 20 4.23 -43.97 15.08
C THR A 20 3.75 -45.24 14.41
N SER A 21 4.34 -45.60 13.30
CA SER A 21 4.32 -46.96 12.78
C SER A 21 5.74 -47.31 12.35
N CYS A 22 6.41 -48.12 13.15
CA CYS A 22 7.56 -48.88 12.71
C CYS A 22 7.06 -50.07 11.91
N SER A 23 7.64 -50.32 10.77
CA SER A 23 7.78 -51.63 10.15
C SER A 23 8.98 -51.62 9.23
N ASP A 24 9.91 -52.52 9.55
CA ASP A 24 11.11 -52.81 8.79
C ASP A 24 10.77 -53.35 7.37
N ASP A 25 11.52 -52.96 6.38
CA ASP A 25 12.44 -53.79 5.59
C ASP A 25 12.85 -53.11 4.28
N ASP A 26 14.17 -53.03 4.12
CA ASP A 26 14.99 -53.13 2.90
C ASP A 26 14.83 -52.21 1.71
N ASP A 27 15.88 -51.40 1.57
CA ASP A 27 16.77 -51.24 0.42
C ASP A 27 16.43 -50.21 -0.66
N ASN A 28 17.46 -49.41 -0.86
CA ASN A 28 17.84 -48.67 -2.03
C ASN A 28 17.51 -47.15 -2.12
N GLY A 29 18.59 -46.44 -1.84
CA GLY A 29 18.72 -44.99 -1.85
C GLY A 29 18.05 -44.26 -3.03
N LYS A 30 17.23 -43.37 -2.63
CA LYS A 30 17.07 -42.02 -3.26
C LYS A 30 16.77 -41.06 -2.14
N ASN A 31 17.77 -40.23 -1.79
CA ASN A 31 17.51 -39.00 -1.11
C ASN A 31 16.63 -38.13 -2.04
N GLY A 32 15.34 -38.29 -1.91
CA GLY A 32 14.35 -37.38 -2.41
C GLY A 32 13.97 -36.49 -1.24
N ASP A 33 14.66 -35.38 -1.09
CA ASP A 33 14.18 -34.26 -0.33
C ASP A 33 12.94 -33.77 -1.11
N ASP A 34 11.76 -34.26 -0.73
CA ASP A 34 10.49 -33.86 -1.30
C ASP A 34 10.12 -32.48 -0.71
N GLN A 35 10.97 -31.51 -1.00
CA GLN A 35 10.61 -30.11 -0.86
C GLN A 35 9.63 -29.83 -2.00
N THR A 36 8.36 -29.86 -1.68
CA THR A 36 7.33 -29.32 -2.55
C THR A 36 7.76 -27.90 -2.88
N GLU A 37 8.24 -27.70 -4.11
CA GLU A 37 8.71 -26.41 -4.60
C GLU A 37 7.52 -25.44 -4.59
N VAL A 38 7.55 -24.48 -3.66
CA VAL A 38 6.50 -23.48 -3.54
C VAL A 38 6.55 -22.59 -4.79
N THR A 39 5.41 -22.40 -5.44
CA THR A 39 5.31 -21.51 -6.61
C THR A 39 5.77 -20.09 -6.26
N ASP A 40 6.57 -19.52 -7.14
CA ASP A 40 7.14 -18.19 -6.98
C ASP A 40 6.07 -17.10 -7.08
N ILE A 41 5.79 -16.44 -5.96
CA ILE A 41 4.87 -15.31 -5.86
C ILE A 41 5.55 -13.95 -5.98
N SER A 42 6.86 -13.90 -6.22
CA SER A 42 7.57 -12.62 -6.32
C SER A 42 7.09 -11.79 -7.50
N GLY A 43 7.12 -10.48 -7.33
CA GLY A 43 6.69 -9.49 -8.32
C GLY A 43 6.04 -8.28 -7.67
N ASN A 44 5.66 -7.34 -8.52
CA ASN A 44 4.86 -6.20 -8.12
C ASN A 44 3.37 -6.50 -8.37
N TYR A 45 2.54 -6.01 -7.47
CA TYR A 45 1.07 -6.16 -7.55
C TYR A 45 0.45 -4.78 -7.42
N LYS A 46 -0.40 -4.40 -8.37
CA LYS A 46 -1.15 -3.15 -8.35
C LYS A 46 -2.60 -3.41 -8.00
N GLY A 47 -3.14 -2.63 -7.10
CA GLY A 47 -4.52 -2.82 -6.64
C GLY A 47 -5.01 -1.73 -5.73
N ASN A 48 -6.07 -2.04 -4.99
CA ASN A 48 -6.72 -1.15 -4.06
C ASN A 48 -6.29 -1.46 -2.62
N LEU A 49 -5.87 -0.42 -1.92
CA LEU A 49 -5.51 -0.45 -0.51
C LEU A 49 -6.58 0.30 0.28
N VAL A 50 -7.13 -0.33 1.31
CA VAL A 50 -8.12 0.23 2.23
C VAL A 50 -7.55 0.25 3.63
N VAL A 51 -7.48 1.43 4.24
CA VAL A 51 -7.07 1.58 5.63
C VAL A 51 -8.31 1.70 6.52
N SER A 52 -8.34 0.94 7.59
CA SER A 52 -9.41 1.00 8.59
C SER A 52 -8.82 1.28 9.97
N ILE A 53 -9.41 2.20 10.72
CA ILE A 53 -9.05 2.50 12.11
C ILE A 53 -10.22 2.13 12.99
N ASP A 54 -9.98 1.26 13.96
CA ASP A 54 -11.01 0.76 14.89
C ASP A 54 -12.29 0.31 14.15
N GLY A 55 -12.12 -0.30 12.96
CA GLY A 55 -13.20 -0.81 12.12
C GLY A 55 -13.86 0.20 11.18
N SER A 56 -13.46 1.47 11.19
CA SER A 56 -13.94 2.49 10.25
C SER A 56 -13.01 2.56 9.04
N ALA A 57 -13.48 2.15 7.87
CA ALA A 57 -12.70 2.14 6.63
C ALA A 57 -12.67 3.52 5.97
N ALA A 58 -11.50 3.89 5.44
CA ALA A 58 -11.33 5.01 4.53
C ALA A 58 -11.63 4.59 3.08
N ASP A 59 -11.71 5.57 2.18
CA ASP A 59 -11.87 5.29 0.75
C ASP A 59 -10.65 4.52 0.21
N PRO A 60 -10.86 3.58 -0.73
CA PRO A 60 -9.79 2.84 -1.35
C PRO A 60 -8.82 3.77 -2.11
N VAL A 61 -7.52 3.51 -1.98
CA VAL A 61 -6.48 4.19 -2.76
C VAL A 61 -5.74 3.19 -3.63
N SER A 62 -5.38 3.61 -4.85
CA SER A 62 -4.54 2.79 -5.72
C SER A 62 -3.13 2.71 -5.14
N GLN A 63 -2.56 1.50 -5.08
CA GLN A 63 -1.24 1.27 -4.52
C GLN A 63 -0.55 0.11 -5.24
N VAL A 64 0.78 0.16 -5.27
CA VAL A 64 1.62 -0.97 -5.68
C VAL A 64 2.32 -1.53 -4.45
N ILE A 65 2.26 -2.86 -4.29
CA ILE A 65 3.07 -3.61 -3.33
C ILE A 65 4.09 -4.44 -4.08
N SER A 66 5.22 -4.69 -3.45
CA SER A 66 6.25 -5.60 -3.97
C SER A 66 6.40 -6.81 -3.06
N ILE A 67 6.45 -7.99 -3.65
CA ILE A 67 6.84 -9.23 -2.99
C ILE A 67 8.17 -9.66 -3.61
N ALA A 68 9.25 -9.64 -2.85
CA ALA A 68 10.58 -10.00 -3.31
C ALA A 68 11.05 -11.29 -2.62
N LYS A 69 11.79 -12.15 -3.33
CA LYS A 69 12.43 -13.31 -2.69
C LYS A 69 13.39 -12.89 -1.59
N SER A 70 13.42 -13.62 -0.49
CA SER A 70 14.41 -13.48 0.57
C SER A 70 15.44 -14.61 0.44
N GLY A 71 16.53 -14.34 -0.30
CA GLY A 71 17.51 -15.37 -0.65
C GLY A 71 17.07 -16.23 -1.85
N ASP A 72 17.57 -17.45 -1.92
CA ASP A 72 17.36 -18.37 -3.06
C ASP A 72 16.07 -19.21 -2.95
N GLN A 73 15.36 -19.14 -1.82
CA GLN A 73 14.18 -19.96 -1.54
C GLN A 73 12.89 -19.21 -1.90
N THR A 74 11.96 -19.92 -2.56
CA THR A 74 10.61 -19.41 -2.85
C THR A 74 9.68 -19.40 -1.64
N SER A 75 10.04 -20.11 -0.57
CA SER A 75 9.30 -20.19 0.68
C SER A 75 9.50 -18.99 1.62
N GLN A 76 10.40 -18.05 1.27
CA GLN A 76 10.64 -16.84 2.06
C GLN A 76 10.62 -15.61 1.14
N VAL A 77 9.83 -14.62 1.53
CA VAL A 77 9.68 -13.38 0.79
C VAL A 77 9.73 -12.17 1.71
N ILE A 78 10.02 -11.01 1.14
CA ILE A 78 9.88 -9.72 1.80
C ILE A 78 8.72 -9.00 1.12
N LEU A 79 7.67 -8.72 1.87
CA LEU A 79 6.60 -7.83 1.45
C LEU A 79 7.05 -6.39 1.67
N SER A 80 6.90 -5.55 0.64
CA SER A 80 7.23 -4.13 0.71
C SER A 80 6.07 -3.26 0.21
N LEU A 81 5.76 -2.22 0.98
CA LEU A 81 4.87 -1.13 0.60
C LEU A 81 5.63 0.17 0.81
N LYS A 82 5.97 0.85 -0.30
CA LYS A 82 6.79 2.05 -0.28
C LYS A 82 5.95 3.32 -0.12
N LYS A 83 6.53 4.34 0.52
CA LYS A 83 5.94 5.67 0.72
C LYS A 83 4.51 5.62 1.26
N PHE A 84 4.25 4.69 2.20
CA PHE A 84 2.93 4.60 2.81
C PHE A 84 2.57 5.90 3.50
N SER A 85 1.44 6.48 3.10
CA SER A 85 0.90 7.71 3.65
C SER A 85 -0.45 7.44 4.31
N PHE A 86 -0.73 8.14 5.38
CA PHE A 86 -1.99 8.04 6.11
C PHE A 86 -2.48 9.45 6.48
N ALA A 87 -3.74 9.76 6.19
CA ALA A 87 -4.34 11.07 6.42
C ALA A 87 -3.50 12.24 5.83
N GLY A 88 -2.92 12.04 4.65
CA GLY A 88 -2.06 13.01 3.97
C GLY A 88 -0.66 13.16 4.60
N GLN A 89 -0.29 12.33 5.57
CA GLN A 89 1.03 12.35 6.20
C GLN A 89 1.84 11.12 5.78
N LEU A 90 3.08 11.33 5.35
CA LEU A 90 3.99 10.25 5.01
C LEU A 90 4.41 9.52 6.29
N VAL A 91 4.06 8.25 6.39
CA VAL A 91 4.45 7.36 7.50
C VAL A 91 5.82 6.75 7.22
N GLY A 92 6.04 6.22 6.03
CA GLY A 92 7.28 5.60 5.61
C GLY A 92 7.09 4.27 4.88
N ASP A 93 8.18 3.52 4.75
CA ASP A 93 8.18 2.23 4.07
C ASP A 93 7.84 1.10 5.04
N ILE A 94 6.90 0.24 4.64
CA ILE A 94 6.57 -0.99 5.34
C ILE A 94 7.32 -2.13 4.65
N GLU A 95 8.15 -2.86 5.41
CA GLU A 95 8.87 -4.04 4.94
C GLU A 95 8.77 -5.15 5.98
N VAL A 96 8.13 -6.26 5.61
CA VAL A 96 7.91 -7.39 6.50
C VAL A 96 8.37 -8.68 5.84
N PRO A 97 9.30 -9.44 6.46
CA PRO A 97 9.64 -10.77 6.01
C PRO A 97 8.46 -11.72 6.27
N CYS A 98 8.15 -12.55 5.29
CA CYS A 98 7.04 -13.48 5.33
C CYS A 98 7.51 -14.88 4.92
N THR A 99 6.89 -15.90 5.51
CA THR A 99 7.00 -17.30 5.07
C THR A 99 5.85 -17.61 4.14
N VAL A 100 6.11 -18.35 3.06
CA VAL A 100 5.14 -18.78 2.06
C VAL A 100 4.91 -20.28 2.20
N GLU A 101 3.65 -20.68 2.19
CA GLU A 101 3.19 -22.07 2.16
C GLU A 101 2.27 -22.25 0.96
N GLU A 102 2.34 -23.39 0.29
CA GLU A 102 1.44 -23.74 -0.81
C GLU A 102 0.54 -24.88 -0.44
N LYS A 103 -0.76 -24.71 -0.70
CA LYS A 103 -1.76 -25.77 -0.57
C LYS A 103 -2.82 -25.62 -1.64
N ASP A 104 -3.08 -26.70 -2.36
CA ASP A 104 -4.13 -26.79 -3.40
C ASP A 104 -4.01 -25.67 -4.47
N GLY A 105 -2.78 -25.31 -4.85
CA GLY A 105 -2.48 -24.24 -5.82
C GLY A 105 -2.73 -22.83 -5.31
N VAL A 106 -2.89 -22.65 -4.00
CA VAL A 106 -2.97 -21.36 -3.34
C VAL A 106 -1.71 -21.16 -2.51
N GLN A 107 -0.99 -20.07 -2.76
CA GLN A 107 0.15 -19.67 -1.95
C GLN A 107 -0.34 -18.75 -0.83
N SER A 108 -0.16 -19.16 0.41
CA SER A 108 -0.44 -18.36 1.60
C SER A 108 0.85 -17.81 2.16
N PHE A 109 0.87 -16.55 2.52
CA PHE A 109 2.05 -15.94 3.16
C PHE A 109 1.69 -15.24 4.46
N SER A 110 2.61 -15.27 5.41
CA SER A 110 2.44 -14.56 6.67
C SER A 110 3.77 -14.15 7.28
N GLY A 111 3.75 -13.06 8.04
CA GLY A 111 4.93 -12.53 8.71
C GLY A 111 4.58 -11.53 9.80
N GLN A 112 5.58 -11.25 10.65
CA GLN A 112 5.47 -10.26 11.72
C GLN A 112 6.77 -9.50 11.85
N LYS A 113 6.66 -8.18 12.14
CA LYS A 113 7.82 -7.32 12.38
C LYS A 113 7.42 -6.10 13.20
N ASP A 114 8.28 -5.71 14.09
CA ASP A 114 8.20 -4.42 14.76
C ASP A 114 8.78 -3.34 13.85
N LEU A 115 7.93 -2.47 13.32
CA LEU A 115 8.33 -1.38 12.43
C LEU A 115 8.70 -0.13 13.21
N LYS A 116 9.74 0.56 12.74
CA LYS A 116 10.16 1.89 13.18
C LYS A 116 10.38 2.75 11.94
N PHE A 117 9.71 3.89 11.90
CA PHE A 117 9.83 4.81 10.78
C PHE A 117 10.81 5.94 11.06
N THR A 118 11.40 6.49 10.01
CA THR A 118 12.38 7.60 10.08
C THR A 118 11.78 8.96 9.69
N THR A 119 10.57 8.99 9.13
CA THR A 119 9.84 10.22 8.83
C THR A 119 9.43 10.93 10.11
N GLU A 120 9.24 12.25 10.07
CA GLU A 120 8.82 13.02 11.25
C GLU A 120 7.54 12.48 11.87
N PHE A 121 6.52 12.25 11.04
CA PHE A 121 5.25 11.71 11.51
C PHE A 121 5.39 10.25 12.00
N GLY A 122 6.13 9.42 11.27
CA GLY A 122 6.36 8.04 11.64
C GLY A 122 7.09 7.87 12.97
N GLN A 123 8.04 8.76 13.30
CA GLN A 123 8.75 8.74 14.58
C GLN A 123 7.82 9.00 15.77
N LEU A 124 6.78 9.83 15.59
CA LEU A 124 5.79 10.11 16.64
C LEU A 124 4.95 8.88 16.98
N LEU A 125 4.80 7.94 16.05
CA LEU A 125 4.04 6.71 16.26
C LEU A 125 4.81 5.67 17.10
N GLY A 126 6.14 5.81 17.20
CA GLY A 126 7.01 4.90 17.96
C GLY A 126 7.26 3.56 17.24
N THR A 127 7.36 2.50 18.03
CA THR A 127 7.50 1.14 17.49
C THR A 127 6.11 0.56 17.25
N LEU A 128 5.86 0.07 16.02
CA LEU A 128 4.57 -0.45 15.60
C LEU A 128 4.66 -1.97 15.37
N PRO A 129 4.16 -2.80 16.31
CA PRO A 129 3.98 -4.22 16.07
C PRO A 129 3.07 -4.42 14.86
N THR A 130 3.61 -5.09 13.84
CA THR A 130 2.95 -5.25 12.54
C THR A 130 2.87 -6.73 12.20
N SER A 131 1.70 -7.18 11.78
CA SER A 131 1.45 -8.52 11.26
C SER A 131 0.94 -8.44 9.82
N VAL A 132 1.38 -9.38 8.99
CA VAL A 132 0.95 -9.51 7.59
C VAL A 132 0.44 -10.92 7.38
N SER A 133 -0.65 -11.05 6.65
CA SER A 133 -1.14 -12.33 6.14
C SER A 133 -1.83 -12.13 4.80
N GLY A 134 -1.70 -13.08 3.90
CA GLY A 134 -2.34 -12.99 2.59
C GLY A 134 -2.22 -14.28 1.80
N THR A 135 -2.83 -14.25 0.61
CA THR A 135 -2.80 -15.33 -0.36
C THR A 135 -2.51 -14.79 -1.74
N VAL A 136 -1.85 -15.59 -2.56
CA VAL A 136 -1.71 -15.38 -3.99
C VAL A 136 -2.31 -16.58 -4.71
N LYS A 137 -3.16 -16.32 -5.70
CA LYS A 137 -3.72 -17.32 -6.58
C LYS A 137 -3.92 -16.72 -7.97
N ASP A 138 -3.49 -17.43 -9.02
CA ASP A 138 -3.67 -17.03 -10.42
C ASP A 138 -3.24 -15.57 -10.70
N GLY A 139 -2.13 -15.14 -10.08
CA GLY A 139 -1.62 -13.78 -10.21
C GLY A 139 -2.40 -12.70 -9.43
N LYS A 140 -3.37 -13.08 -8.62
CA LYS A 140 -4.11 -12.16 -7.74
C LYS A 140 -3.65 -12.30 -6.31
N VAL A 141 -3.41 -11.18 -5.66
CA VAL A 141 -3.07 -11.11 -4.24
C VAL A 141 -4.24 -10.54 -3.43
N SER A 142 -4.52 -11.16 -2.30
CA SER A 142 -5.39 -10.60 -1.25
C SER A 142 -4.63 -10.67 0.06
N MET A 143 -4.47 -9.53 0.74
CA MET A 143 -3.71 -9.51 1.99
C MET A 143 -4.29 -8.54 3.01
N LYS A 144 -3.88 -8.74 4.26
CA LYS A 144 -4.15 -7.87 5.40
C LYS A 144 -2.86 -7.57 6.14
N ILE A 145 -2.74 -6.31 6.56
CA ILE A 145 -1.69 -5.84 7.46
C ILE A 145 -2.39 -5.31 8.71
N GLY A 146 -2.10 -5.88 9.86
CA GLY A 146 -2.56 -5.39 11.16
C GLY A 146 -1.43 -4.63 11.85
N VAL A 147 -1.70 -3.41 12.30
CA VAL A 147 -0.74 -2.55 13.00
C VAL A 147 -1.34 -2.11 14.33
N THR A 148 -0.60 -2.30 15.41
CA THR A 148 -0.98 -1.79 16.74
C THR A 148 -0.26 -0.49 17.02
N VAL A 149 -1.01 0.61 17.15
CA VAL A 149 -0.50 1.94 17.49
C VAL A 149 -0.71 2.19 18.99
N ALA A 150 0.21 1.66 19.80
CA ALA A 150 0.09 1.71 21.26
C ALA A 150 0.01 3.15 21.82
N ALA A 151 0.70 4.10 21.18
CA ALA A 151 0.69 5.51 21.58
C ALA A 151 -0.71 6.15 21.47
N LEU A 152 -1.58 5.63 20.59
CA LEU A 152 -2.93 6.12 20.38
C LEU A 152 -4.00 5.17 20.94
N GLY A 153 -3.60 3.98 21.40
CA GLY A 153 -4.53 2.93 21.83
C GLY A 153 -5.42 2.43 20.69
N GLN A 154 -4.95 2.51 19.43
CA GLN A 154 -5.70 2.18 18.23
C GLN A 154 -5.12 0.98 17.50
N THR A 155 -5.98 0.28 16.76
CA THR A 155 -5.58 -0.71 15.75
C THR A 155 -5.86 -0.16 14.36
N VAL A 156 -4.88 -0.33 13.48
CA VAL A 156 -4.98 0.03 12.07
C VAL A 156 -4.93 -1.26 11.27
N ASP A 157 -5.98 -1.54 10.53
CA ASP A 157 -6.08 -2.66 9.60
C ASP A 157 -5.97 -2.14 8.18
N VAL A 158 -5.06 -2.69 7.40
CA VAL A 158 -4.88 -2.38 5.99
C VAL A 158 -5.24 -3.63 5.20
N ALA A 159 -6.22 -3.51 4.32
CA ALA A 159 -6.57 -4.55 3.34
C ALA A 159 -6.05 -4.13 1.96
N PHE A 160 -5.53 -5.09 1.21
CA PHE A 160 -5.09 -4.87 -0.16
C PHE A 160 -5.55 -6.03 -1.04
N GLU A 161 -6.10 -5.69 -2.21
CA GLU A 161 -6.43 -6.64 -3.27
C GLU A 161 -5.86 -6.09 -4.59
N GLY A 162 -5.12 -6.93 -5.32
CA GLY A 162 -4.46 -6.50 -6.55
C GLY A 162 -4.07 -7.64 -7.46
N ASP A 163 -3.69 -7.26 -8.68
CA ASP A 163 -3.23 -8.15 -9.72
C ASP A 163 -1.71 -8.03 -9.91
N LYS A 164 -1.06 -9.16 -10.22
CA LYS A 164 0.37 -9.21 -10.53
C LYS A 164 0.65 -8.40 -11.79
N MET A 165 1.62 -7.51 -11.70
CA MET A 165 2.05 -6.69 -12.81
C MET A 165 2.88 -7.50 -13.80
N THR A 166 2.82 -7.12 -15.08
CA THR A 166 3.49 -7.83 -16.18
C THR A 166 4.92 -7.35 -16.41
N GLY A 167 5.27 -6.16 -15.86
CA GLY A 167 6.54 -5.47 -16.07
C GLY A 167 6.58 -4.64 -17.36
N ASN A 168 5.44 -4.51 -18.05
CA ASN A 168 5.29 -3.66 -19.24
C ASN A 168 4.47 -2.39 -18.95
N GLU A 169 4.16 -2.14 -17.69
CA GLU A 169 3.42 -0.97 -17.26
C GLU A 169 4.24 0.30 -17.47
N SER A 170 3.56 1.39 -17.82
CA SER A 170 4.20 2.69 -18.04
C SER A 170 4.73 3.28 -16.74
N SER A 171 5.93 3.83 -16.77
CA SER A 171 6.53 4.63 -15.68
C SER A 171 6.23 6.12 -15.80
N GLU A 172 5.38 6.53 -16.74
CA GLU A 172 5.08 7.94 -16.96
C GLU A 172 4.11 8.47 -15.90
N ALA A 173 4.57 9.43 -15.09
CA ALA A 173 3.85 10.06 -13.98
C ALA A 173 3.83 11.58 -14.15
N LYS A 174 3.03 12.08 -15.10
CA LYS A 174 2.97 13.52 -15.43
C LYS A 174 1.59 14.09 -15.26
N ILE A 175 1.54 15.38 -14.93
CA ILE A 175 0.35 16.23 -15.02
C ILE A 175 0.43 17.05 -16.32
N SER A 176 -0.68 17.16 -17.02
CA SER A 176 -0.83 18.02 -18.20
C SER A 176 -2.13 18.81 -18.12
N ASP A 177 -2.24 19.83 -18.98
CA ASP A 177 -3.46 20.64 -19.13
C ASP A 177 -4.01 21.19 -17.81
N PHE A 178 -3.11 21.64 -16.93
CA PHE A 178 -3.49 22.17 -15.62
C PHE A 178 -4.10 23.56 -15.77
N VAL A 179 -5.35 23.70 -15.38
CA VAL A 179 -6.15 24.94 -15.50
C VAL A 179 -6.84 25.25 -14.19
N ILE A 180 -6.90 26.52 -13.84
CA ILE A 180 -7.75 27.05 -12.76
C ILE A 180 -8.70 28.06 -13.38
N ASP A 181 -9.95 27.65 -13.58
CA ASP A 181 -11.00 28.54 -14.10
C ASP A 181 -11.58 29.40 -12.97
N SER A 182 -10.99 30.57 -12.77
CA SER A 182 -11.36 31.49 -11.70
C SER A 182 -11.10 32.95 -12.15
N GLU A 183 -12.00 33.87 -11.83
CA GLU A 183 -11.84 35.32 -12.09
C GLU A 183 -10.66 35.93 -11.30
N PHE A 184 -10.17 35.24 -10.28
CA PHE A 184 -9.01 35.67 -9.48
C PHE A 184 -7.69 35.37 -10.17
N VAL A 185 -7.65 34.43 -11.12
CA VAL A 185 -6.42 34.00 -11.80
C VAL A 185 -6.13 34.91 -12.99
N THR A 186 -5.00 35.62 -12.94
CA THR A 186 -4.56 36.56 -14.01
C THR A 186 -3.62 35.91 -15.02
N GLU A 187 -2.80 34.95 -14.58
CA GLU A 187 -1.97 34.13 -15.43
C GLU A 187 -2.24 32.63 -15.12
N GLN A 188 -2.60 31.89 -16.16
CA GLN A 188 -2.90 30.48 -16.04
C GLN A 188 -1.67 29.67 -15.55
N PRO A 189 -1.89 28.54 -14.90
CA PRO A 189 -0.82 27.71 -14.40
C PRO A 189 0.20 27.32 -15.47
N VAL A 190 1.48 27.42 -15.12
CA VAL A 190 2.61 26.94 -15.92
C VAL A 190 3.25 25.78 -15.19
N ILE A 191 3.38 24.66 -15.89
CA ILE A 191 4.03 23.45 -15.39
C ILE A 191 5.54 23.55 -15.67
N ASP A 192 6.35 23.37 -14.65
CA ASP A 192 7.81 23.22 -14.71
C ASP A 192 8.16 21.80 -14.33
N ASP A 193 8.34 20.95 -15.33
CA ASP A 193 8.67 19.53 -15.15
C ASP A 193 10.06 19.30 -14.52
N GLU A 194 11.00 20.23 -14.72
CA GLU A 194 12.36 20.09 -14.19
C GLU A 194 12.38 20.25 -12.67
N ASN A 195 11.56 21.18 -12.16
CA ASN A 195 11.50 21.49 -10.73
C ASN A 195 10.28 20.82 -10.06
N GLY A 196 9.41 20.14 -10.82
CA GLY A 196 8.20 19.52 -10.31
C GLY A 196 7.24 20.54 -9.69
N THR A 197 7.10 21.72 -10.32
CA THR A 197 6.26 22.81 -9.80
C THR A 197 5.23 23.26 -10.81
N ILE A 198 4.09 23.74 -10.30
CA ILE A 198 3.01 24.36 -11.08
C ILE A 198 2.73 25.72 -10.44
N ALA A 199 2.97 26.80 -11.18
CA ALA A 199 2.82 28.14 -10.69
C ALA A 199 1.77 28.94 -11.47
N PHE A 200 0.95 29.72 -10.78
CA PHE A 200 -0.04 30.62 -11.37
C PHE A 200 -0.03 31.95 -10.64
N LYS A 201 -0.64 32.98 -11.23
CA LYS A 201 -0.76 34.29 -10.61
C LYS A 201 -2.22 34.68 -10.43
N VAL A 202 -2.45 35.39 -9.33
CA VAL A 202 -3.75 35.96 -9.00
C VAL A 202 -3.65 37.48 -9.02
N ASN A 203 -4.80 38.16 -9.11
CA ASN A 203 -4.81 39.62 -9.05
C ASN A 203 -4.50 40.16 -7.63
N ASP A 204 -3.99 41.40 -7.55
CA ASP A 204 -3.58 42.01 -6.29
C ASP A 204 -4.72 42.23 -5.28
N ALA A 205 -5.96 42.25 -5.76
CA ALA A 205 -7.14 42.44 -4.93
C ALA A 205 -7.68 41.11 -4.37
N THR A 206 -7.12 39.93 -4.77
CA THR A 206 -7.54 38.62 -4.32
C THR A 206 -7.27 38.45 -2.82
N THR A 207 -8.29 38.06 -2.10
CA THR A 207 -8.18 37.80 -0.65
C THR A 207 -7.84 36.35 -0.36
N ASN A 208 -7.41 36.08 0.88
CA ASN A 208 -7.19 34.69 1.30
C ASN A 208 -8.47 33.84 1.27
N ASP A 209 -9.64 34.46 1.46
CA ASP A 209 -10.91 33.73 1.40
C ASP A 209 -11.22 33.27 -0.03
N ASP A 210 -10.86 34.05 -1.03
CA ASP A 210 -11.03 33.71 -2.45
C ASP A 210 -10.15 32.54 -2.88
N LEU A 211 -9.03 32.30 -2.18
CA LEU A 211 -8.07 31.22 -2.48
C LEU A 211 -8.33 29.91 -1.74
N LYS A 212 -9.32 29.86 -0.83
CA LYS A 212 -9.58 28.67 -0.02
C LYS A 212 -10.22 27.50 -0.79
N ALA A 213 -10.82 27.77 -1.95
CA ALA A 213 -11.60 26.78 -2.68
C ALA A 213 -11.43 26.88 -4.20
N LEU A 214 -10.21 27.13 -4.67
CA LEU A 214 -9.92 27.07 -6.11
C LEU A 214 -10.01 25.62 -6.59
N ILE A 215 -10.55 25.42 -7.78
CA ILE A 215 -10.78 24.07 -8.34
C ILE A 215 -9.84 23.88 -9.54
N PRO A 216 -8.64 23.29 -9.33
CA PRO A 216 -7.77 22.90 -10.43
C PRO A 216 -8.35 21.74 -11.21
N THR A 217 -8.29 21.84 -12.54
CA THR A 217 -8.60 20.75 -13.46
C THR A 217 -7.36 20.42 -14.28
N PHE A 218 -7.08 19.15 -14.48
CA PHE A 218 -5.89 18.69 -15.20
C PHE A 218 -6.06 17.25 -15.67
N GLN A 219 -5.16 16.81 -16.51
CA GLN A 219 -5.03 15.42 -16.92
C GLN A 219 -3.75 14.83 -16.35
N VAL A 220 -3.70 13.50 -16.25
CA VAL A 220 -2.49 12.74 -15.90
C VAL A 220 -2.17 11.74 -17.00
N SER A 221 -0.93 11.25 -17.03
CA SER A 221 -0.48 10.20 -17.94
C SER A 221 -1.46 9.02 -17.96
N ASP A 222 -1.53 8.31 -19.08
CA ASP A 222 -2.44 7.16 -19.23
C ASP A 222 -2.21 6.13 -18.11
N LYS A 223 -3.33 5.67 -17.50
CA LYS A 223 -3.36 4.75 -16.37
C LYS A 223 -2.64 5.21 -15.10
N ALA A 224 -2.12 6.45 -15.06
CA ALA A 224 -1.62 7.03 -13.82
C ALA A 224 -2.79 7.41 -12.90
N THR A 225 -2.51 7.48 -11.61
CA THR A 225 -3.43 7.99 -10.59
C THR A 225 -2.82 9.21 -9.91
N VAL A 226 -3.65 10.08 -9.33
CA VAL A 226 -3.18 11.29 -8.68
C VAL A 226 -3.95 11.58 -7.40
N SER A 227 -3.27 12.13 -6.43
CA SER A 227 -3.89 12.63 -5.19
C SER A 227 -3.28 14.01 -4.85
N PRO A 228 -4.11 15.05 -4.61
CA PRO A 228 -5.56 15.14 -4.78
C PRO A 228 -6.02 14.97 -6.23
N VAL A 229 -7.25 14.49 -6.45
CA VAL A 229 -7.77 14.30 -7.81
C VAL A 229 -8.16 15.62 -8.47
N SER A 230 -8.15 15.65 -9.80
CA SER A 230 -8.61 16.78 -10.61
C SER A 230 -10.06 17.15 -10.31
N GLY A 231 -10.39 18.45 -10.32
CA GLY A 231 -11.74 18.94 -10.11
C GLY A 231 -12.19 19.03 -8.64
N ILE A 232 -11.29 18.84 -7.68
CA ILE A 232 -11.57 19.03 -6.25
C ILE A 232 -11.00 20.34 -5.75
N ALA A 233 -11.79 21.07 -4.95
CA ALA A 233 -11.38 22.33 -4.35
C ALA A 233 -10.13 22.20 -3.48
N GLN A 234 -9.19 23.12 -3.63
CA GLN A 234 -7.93 23.18 -2.90
C GLN A 234 -7.75 24.54 -2.23
N ASP A 235 -7.04 24.54 -1.08
CA ASP A 235 -6.74 25.75 -0.30
C ASP A 235 -5.33 26.28 -0.61
N PHE A 236 -5.27 27.38 -1.36
CA PHE A 236 -4.03 28.09 -1.66
C PHE A 236 -3.86 29.37 -0.82
N SER A 237 -4.69 29.58 0.22
CA SER A 237 -4.64 30.78 1.04
C SER A 237 -3.34 30.87 1.85
N GLY A 238 -2.91 32.10 2.15
CA GLY A 238 -1.74 32.33 3.00
C GLY A 238 -0.41 31.89 2.40
N GLY A 239 -0.34 31.75 1.06
CA GLY A 239 0.87 31.29 0.37
C GLY A 239 1.13 29.79 0.47
N LYS A 240 0.10 29.01 0.82
CA LYS A 240 0.21 27.55 0.85
C LYS A 240 0.39 26.99 -0.56
N SER A 241 1.19 25.92 -0.66
CA SER A 241 1.25 25.05 -1.83
C SER A 241 0.40 23.80 -1.60
N VAL A 242 -0.11 23.23 -2.69
CA VAL A 242 -0.78 21.92 -2.70
C VAL A 242 0.16 20.94 -3.39
N GLU A 243 0.47 19.85 -2.72
CA GLU A 243 1.28 18.79 -3.28
C GLU A 243 0.38 17.77 -4.01
N TYR A 244 0.68 17.52 -5.28
CA TYR A 244 0.04 16.47 -6.08
C TYR A 244 1.00 15.30 -6.22
N ILE A 245 0.60 14.14 -5.73
CA ILE A 245 1.37 12.90 -5.89
C ILE A 245 0.78 12.14 -7.07
N VAL A 246 1.52 12.06 -8.17
CA VAL A 246 1.14 11.27 -9.35
C VAL A 246 1.84 9.92 -9.26
N MET A 247 1.07 8.84 -9.37
CA MET A 247 1.59 7.49 -9.42
C MET A 247 1.33 6.91 -10.82
N ALA A 248 2.40 6.55 -11.52
CA ALA A 248 2.35 5.86 -12.81
C ALA A 248 1.69 4.49 -12.74
N GLU A 249 1.48 3.88 -13.91
CA GLU A 249 0.94 2.51 -13.99
C GLU A 249 1.81 1.50 -13.25
N ASP A 250 3.14 1.65 -13.31
CA ASP A 250 4.11 0.77 -12.64
C ASP A 250 4.33 1.08 -11.15
N GLY A 251 3.66 2.10 -10.61
CA GLY A 251 3.81 2.54 -9.22
C GLY A 251 4.92 3.54 -8.98
N THR A 252 5.65 3.97 -10.00
CA THR A 252 6.60 5.08 -9.92
C THR A 252 5.87 6.39 -9.60
N THR A 253 6.45 7.23 -8.72
CA THR A 253 5.90 8.53 -8.29
C THR A 253 6.92 9.63 -8.51
#